data_cb24dbf84d4d611dc4aacf87afee45cf
#
_entry.id   cb24dbf84d4d611dc4aacf87afee45cf
#
_cell.length_a   1.000
_cell.length_b   1.000
_cell.length_c   1.000
_cell.angle_alpha   90.00
_cell.angle_beta   90.00
_cell.angle_gamma   90.00
#
_symmetry.space_group_name_H-M   'P 1'
#
loop_
_entity.id
_entity.type
_entity.pdbx_description
1 polymer ?
#
loop_
_entity_poly.entity_id
_entity_poly.type
_entity_poly.pdbx_seq_one_letter_code
_entity_poly.pdbx_strand_id
1 'polypeptide(L)'
;MRPTRPQRAPARRDEPAPGHLTLRNPHSVLATLEARPADLLDVRLPGEAGSKAWRDVAEHARARGVRVHGLEPAPARAAERERAGGRAGAEADIRPRKPEPLASLFAGAASGDRWIALDGVQDPHNVGAIFRTAAFFGVRGIITTADRAAPLTAVVYDVASGGVEAVPHAIETNLRRALDAAKAAGVWVLGTSEHAAKPLTEMPRARPWLIVLGNEETGLRRLVLESCDEVCAVPPKGSVVTSLNVSVTAGILLATLAG
;
A
#
# COMPACT_ATOMS: atom_id res chain seq x y z
N MET A 1 -20.48 33.67 47.28
CA MET A 1 -20.37 33.32 45.86
C MET A 1 -18.91 33.03 45.56
N ARG A 2 -18.51 31.76 45.34
CA ARG A 2 -17.15 31.38 44.93
C ARG A 2 -17.10 31.37 43.41
N PRO A 3 -16.06 31.92 42.77
CA PRO A 3 -15.94 31.89 41.32
C PRO A 3 -15.62 30.47 40.87
N THR A 4 -16.42 29.94 39.93
CA THR A 4 -16.20 28.67 39.23
C THR A 4 -14.98 28.79 38.31
N ARG A 5 -14.02 27.94 38.56
CA ARG A 5 -12.80 27.77 37.74
C ARG A 5 -13.21 27.28 36.32
N PRO A 6 -12.76 27.90 35.24
CA PRO A 6 -13.08 27.41 33.89
C PRO A 6 -12.49 26.00 33.70
N GLN A 7 -13.36 25.05 33.35
CA GLN A 7 -12.93 23.71 32.93
C GLN A 7 -12.11 23.85 31.64
N ARG A 8 -10.85 23.49 31.73
CA ARG A 8 -9.98 23.30 30.55
C ARG A 8 -10.61 22.23 29.65
N ALA A 9 -10.99 22.62 28.44
CA ALA A 9 -11.42 21.67 27.42
C ALA A 9 -10.34 20.55 27.24
N PRO A 10 -10.75 19.28 27.07
CA PRO A 10 -9.79 18.20 26.81
C PRO A 10 -8.98 18.57 25.57
N ALA A 11 -7.65 18.48 25.68
CA ALA A 11 -6.75 18.65 24.54
C ALA A 11 -7.24 17.74 23.42
N ARG A 12 -7.53 18.32 22.26
CA ARG A 12 -7.79 17.57 21.03
C ARG A 12 -6.57 16.65 20.84
N ARG A 13 -6.82 15.36 20.59
CA ARG A 13 -5.77 14.47 20.05
C ARG A 13 -5.15 15.23 18.89
N ASP A 14 -3.85 15.43 18.93
CA ASP A 14 -3.13 16.13 17.88
C ASP A 14 -3.43 15.38 16.57
N GLU A 15 -4.20 15.98 15.69
CA GLU A 15 -4.30 15.53 14.31
C GLU A 15 -2.87 15.59 13.76
N PRO A 16 -2.40 14.56 13.03
CA PRO A 16 -1.07 14.57 12.47
C PRO A 16 -0.91 15.86 11.67
N ALA A 17 0.23 16.52 11.84
CA ALA A 17 0.52 17.75 11.12
C ALA A 17 0.30 17.52 9.61
N PRO A 18 -0.24 18.51 8.86
CA PRO A 18 -0.52 18.32 7.46
C PRO A 18 0.70 17.78 6.70
N GLY A 19 0.54 16.65 6.01
CA GLY A 19 1.60 15.96 5.28
C GLY A 19 2.31 14.84 6.03
N HIS A 20 1.84 14.44 7.23
CA HIS A 20 2.37 13.32 7.99
C HIS A 20 1.35 12.17 8.05
N LEU A 21 1.83 10.93 8.21
CA LEU A 21 1.02 9.74 8.45
C LEU A 21 1.36 9.13 9.80
N THR A 22 0.33 8.73 10.55
CA THR A 22 0.51 8.00 11.81
C THR A 22 0.31 6.50 11.56
N LEU A 23 1.40 5.75 11.64
CA LEU A 23 1.42 4.30 11.43
C LEU A 23 1.25 3.55 12.76
N ARG A 24 0.56 2.41 12.69
CA ARG A 24 0.30 1.53 13.84
C ARG A 24 0.83 0.12 13.63
N ASN A 25 1.36 -0.18 12.46
CA ASN A 25 2.02 -1.45 12.19
C ASN A 25 3.55 -1.30 12.37
N PRO A 26 4.17 -2.01 13.35
CA PRO A 26 5.60 -1.89 13.61
C PRO A 26 6.47 -2.32 12.42
N HIS A 27 6.00 -3.25 11.59
CA HIS A 27 6.76 -3.67 10.40
C HIS A 27 6.84 -2.55 9.34
N SER A 28 5.77 -1.77 9.18
CA SER A 28 5.78 -0.60 8.30
C SER A 28 6.72 0.48 8.82
N VAL A 29 6.73 0.70 10.14
CA VAL A 29 7.64 1.66 10.77
C VAL A 29 9.09 1.22 10.66
N LEU A 30 9.41 -0.06 10.88
CA LEU A 30 10.75 -0.61 10.69
C LEU A 30 11.22 -0.45 9.25
N ALA A 31 10.37 -0.77 8.29
CA ALA A 31 10.72 -0.60 6.88
C ALA A 31 11.01 0.88 6.52
N THR A 32 10.22 1.83 7.04
CA THR A 32 10.50 3.26 6.88
C THR A 32 11.83 3.64 7.52
N LEU A 33 12.10 3.15 8.73
CA LEU A 33 13.32 3.43 9.46
C LEU A 33 14.58 2.88 8.77
N GLU A 34 14.45 1.76 8.09
CA GLU A 34 15.53 1.15 7.30
C GLU A 34 15.76 1.88 5.97
N ALA A 35 14.69 2.16 5.24
CA ALA A 35 14.77 2.75 3.91
C ALA A 35 14.99 4.27 3.94
N ARG A 36 14.34 4.98 4.87
CA ARG A 36 14.26 6.45 4.92
C ARG A 36 14.27 6.97 6.37
N PRO A 37 15.34 6.75 7.17
CA PRO A 37 15.35 7.06 8.60
C PRO A 37 15.04 8.53 8.92
N ALA A 38 15.37 9.46 8.04
CA ALA A 38 15.08 10.89 8.20
C ALA A 38 13.57 11.23 8.07
N ASP A 39 12.78 10.31 7.55
CA ASP A 39 11.33 10.47 7.39
C ASP A 39 10.53 9.86 8.53
N LEU A 40 11.14 9.13 9.46
CA LEU A 40 10.54 8.77 10.73
C LEU A 40 10.71 9.93 11.71
N LEU A 41 9.61 10.55 12.11
CA LEU A 41 9.60 11.81 12.85
C LEU A 41 9.53 11.59 14.37
N ASP A 42 8.72 10.61 14.77
CA ASP A 42 8.38 10.39 16.17
C ASP A 42 7.86 8.97 16.40
N VAL A 43 8.17 8.38 17.56
CA VAL A 43 7.67 7.08 18.00
C VAL A 43 7.04 7.21 19.37
N ARG A 44 5.80 6.79 19.51
CA ARG A 44 5.02 6.82 20.75
C ARG A 44 4.68 5.40 21.19
N LEU A 45 5.03 5.06 22.43
CA LEU A 45 4.79 3.74 23.00
C LEU A 45 3.92 3.86 24.26
N PRO A 46 2.98 2.92 24.51
CA PRO A 46 2.32 2.83 25.83
C PRO A 46 3.36 2.54 26.92
N GLY A 47 3.15 3.07 28.14
CA GLY A 47 4.11 3.19 29.23
C GLY A 47 4.83 1.89 29.66
N GLU A 48 4.24 0.70 29.48
CA GLU A 48 4.94 -0.58 29.60
C GLU A 48 4.98 -1.24 28.24
N ALA A 49 6.16 -1.32 27.73
CA ALA A 49 6.64 -1.94 26.51
C ALA A 49 5.60 -2.70 25.68
N GLY A 50 5.21 -2.13 24.57
CA GLY A 50 4.46 -2.76 23.50
C GLY A 50 5.02 -4.14 23.09
N SER A 51 4.47 -4.76 22.06
CA SER A 51 4.95 -6.03 21.50
C SER A 51 6.47 -6.01 21.25
N LYS A 52 7.09 -7.19 21.12
CA LYS A 52 8.51 -7.30 20.79
C LYS A 52 8.87 -6.42 19.56
N ALA A 53 8.04 -6.46 18.51
CA ALA A 53 8.26 -5.67 17.30
C ALA A 53 8.30 -4.15 17.57
N TRP A 54 7.50 -3.62 18.49
CA TRP A 54 7.56 -2.22 18.88
C TRP A 54 8.77 -1.87 19.73
N ARG A 55 9.28 -2.82 20.53
CA ARG A 55 10.57 -2.64 21.24
C ARG A 55 11.72 -2.54 20.25
N ASP A 56 11.72 -3.39 19.23
CA ASP A 56 12.71 -3.35 18.15
C ASP A 56 12.66 -2.02 17.40
N VAL A 57 11.45 -1.50 17.09
CA VAL A 57 11.26 -0.14 16.53
C VAL A 57 11.90 0.91 17.42
N ALA A 58 11.63 0.89 18.72
CA ALA A 58 12.12 1.89 19.66
C ALA A 58 13.63 1.88 19.79
N GLU A 59 14.24 0.70 19.84
CA GLU A 59 15.68 0.53 19.90
C GLU A 59 16.36 1.11 18.65
N HIS A 60 15.90 0.68 17.47
CA HIS A 60 16.46 1.18 16.20
C HIS A 60 16.22 2.67 15.98
N ALA A 61 15.07 3.20 16.42
CA ALA A 61 14.77 4.63 16.34
C ALA A 61 15.72 5.47 17.21
N ARG A 62 15.94 5.03 18.49
CA ARG A 62 16.89 5.70 19.39
C ARG A 62 18.32 5.70 18.85
N ALA A 63 18.76 4.55 18.31
CA ALA A 63 20.09 4.43 17.69
C ALA A 63 20.31 5.40 16.52
N ARG A 64 19.22 5.89 15.90
CA ARG A 64 19.24 6.86 14.79
C ARG A 64 18.87 8.29 15.23
N GLY A 65 18.74 8.55 16.52
CA GLY A 65 18.41 9.87 17.07
C GLY A 65 16.94 10.29 16.86
N VAL A 66 16.04 9.36 16.50
CA VAL A 66 14.62 9.62 16.42
C VAL A 66 14.03 9.67 17.82
N ARG A 67 13.13 10.63 18.06
CA ARG A 67 12.46 10.77 19.35
C ARG A 67 11.56 9.55 19.64
N VAL A 68 11.70 8.99 20.84
CA VAL A 68 10.87 7.91 21.34
C VAL A 68 10.36 8.31 22.73
N HIS A 69 9.04 8.44 22.88
CA HIS A 69 8.42 8.81 24.16
C HIS A 69 7.20 7.95 24.49
N GLY A 70 6.79 7.97 25.74
CA GLY A 70 5.61 7.26 26.20
C GLY A 70 4.31 7.95 25.75
N LEU A 71 3.30 7.18 25.43
CA LEU A 71 1.94 7.69 25.33
C LEU A 71 1.40 7.94 26.74
N GLU A 72 0.78 9.09 26.95
CA GLU A 72 -0.02 9.37 28.14
C GLU A 72 -1.12 8.29 28.26
N PRO A 73 -1.38 7.75 29.46
CA PRO A 73 -2.45 6.76 29.64
C PRO A 73 -3.79 7.35 29.15
N ALA A 74 -4.44 6.65 28.24
CA ALA A 74 -5.78 7.07 27.79
C ALA A 74 -6.75 7.06 28.99
N PRO A 75 -7.71 8.02 29.09
CA PRO A 75 -8.76 7.98 30.11
C PRO A 75 -9.48 6.62 30.07
N ALA A 76 -9.81 6.06 31.24
CA ALA A 76 -10.29 4.68 31.41
C ALA A 76 -11.38 4.23 30.41
N ARG A 77 -12.30 5.13 30.03
CA ARG A 77 -13.36 4.87 29.04
C ARG A 77 -12.84 4.76 27.57
N ALA A 78 -11.72 5.40 27.26
CA ALA A 78 -11.08 5.26 25.95
C ALA A 78 -10.22 4.00 25.89
N ALA A 79 -9.58 3.62 27.00
CA ALA A 79 -8.81 2.38 27.14
C ALA A 79 -9.69 1.11 26.97
N GLU A 80 -10.95 1.13 27.41
CA GLU A 80 -11.90 0.03 27.19
C GLU A 80 -12.30 -0.14 25.72
N ARG A 81 -12.51 0.97 25.00
CA ARG A 81 -12.79 0.93 23.54
C ARG A 81 -11.55 0.51 22.74
N GLU A 82 -10.35 0.87 23.16
CA GLU A 82 -9.09 0.43 22.54
C GLU A 82 -8.80 -1.04 22.82
N ARG A 83 -9.13 -1.57 24.00
CA ARG A 83 -9.03 -3.00 24.33
C ARG A 83 -10.00 -3.87 23.52
N ALA A 84 -11.19 -3.37 23.21
CA ALA A 84 -12.15 -4.05 22.33
C ALA A 84 -11.67 -4.11 20.86
N GLY A 85 -10.78 -3.20 20.43
CA GLY A 85 -10.15 -3.15 19.11
C GLY A 85 -8.76 -3.80 19.02
N GLY A 86 -8.22 -4.37 20.07
CA GLY A 86 -7.10 -5.33 20.07
C GLY A 86 -5.70 -4.79 19.78
N ARG A 87 -5.42 -3.48 19.81
CA ARG A 87 -4.05 -2.94 19.70
C ARG A 87 -3.84 -1.74 20.61
N ALA A 88 -3.16 -1.96 21.72
CA ALA A 88 -2.74 -0.88 22.63
C ALA A 88 -1.76 0.07 21.92
N GLY A 89 -2.25 1.20 21.56
CA GLY A 89 -1.69 2.55 21.53
C GLY A 89 -0.31 2.86 20.96
N ALA A 90 0.52 1.89 20.53
CA ALA A 90 1.81 2.21 19.95
C ALA A 90 1.66 2.73 18.51
N GLU A 91 2.32 3.85 18.21
CA GLU A 91 2.22 4.50 16.89
C GLU A 91 3.48 5.29 16.58
N ALA A 92 3.67 5.59 15.30
CA ALA A 92 4.80 6.40 14.84
C ALA A 92 4.35 7.36 13.73
N ASP A 93 4.89 8.57 13.73
CA ASP A 93 4.64 9.55 12.69
C ASP A 93 5.75 9.52 11.65
N ILE A 94 5.35 9.46 10.39
CA ILE A 94 6.27 9.45 9.25
C ILE A 94 5.90 10.52 8.22
N ARG A 95 6.86 10.92 7.39
CA ARG A 95 6.57 11.56 6.10
C ARG A 95 6.24 10.48 5.07
N PRO A 96 5.19 10.66 4.24
CA PRO A 96 4.88 9.70 3.17
C PRO A 96 6.05 9.57 2.18
N ARG A 97 6.25 8.36 1.63
CA ARG A 97 7.19 8.17 0.54
C ARG A 97 6.73 8.97 -0.68
N LYS A 98 7.65 9.70 -1.28
CA LYS A 98 7.40 10.46 -2.51
C LYS A 98 7.27 9.50 -3.70
N PRO A 99 6.32 9.75 -4.62
CA PRO A 99 6.26 8.99 -5.87
C PRO A 99 7.49 9.26 -6.73
N GLU A 100 7.87 8.26 -7.51
CA GLU A 100 8.97 8.34 -8.45
C GLU A 100 8.49 8.76 -9.83
N PRO A 101 9.34 9.37 -10.66
CA PRO A 101 9.02 9.63 -12.04
C PRO A 101 8.69 8.33 -12.80
N LEU A 102 7.66 8.34 -13.62
CA LEU A 102 7.21 7.15 -14.36
C LEU A 102 8.34 6.51 -15.19
N ALA A 103 9.20 7.32 -15.80
CA ALA A 103 10.29 6.84 -16.63
C ALA A 103 11.31 5.99 -15.85
N SER A 104 11.54 6.30 -14.56
CA SER A 104 12.46 5.54 -13.73
C SER A 104 11.94 4.14 -13.38
N LEU A 105 10.61 3.97 -13.30
CA LEU A 105 10.01 2.67 -13.01
C LEU A 105 10.31 1.61 -14.08
N PHE A 106 10.34 2.00 -15.35
CA PHE A 106 10.54 1.10 -16.47
C PHE A 106 12.00 1.02 -16.94
N ALA A 107 12.91 1.79 -16.34
CA ALA A 107 14.31 1.79 -16.73
C ALA A 107 14.95 0.39 -16.55
N GLY A 108 15.63 -0.09 -17.59
CA GLY A 108 16.29 -1.40 -17.58
C GLY A 108 15.31 -2.58 -17.48
N ALA A 109 14.12 -2.45 -18.08
CA ALA A 109 13.15 -3.54 -18.13
C ALA A 109 13.74 -4.78 -18.79
N ALA A 110 13.58 -5.94 -18.15
CA ALA A 110 14.14 -7.21 -18.59
C ALA A 110 13.08 -8.33 -18.58
N SER A 111 13.43 -9.44 -19.23
CA SER A 111 12.62 -10.66 -19.21
C SER A 111 12.29 -11.08 -17.78
N GLY A 112 11.03 -11.42 -17.53
CA GLY A 112 10.56 -11.82 -16.22
C GLY A 112 10.21 -10.68 -15.26
N ASP A 113 10.50 -9.41 -15.58
CA ASP A 113 10.13 -8.28 -14.75
C ASP A 113 8.61 -8.03 -14.70
N ARG A 114 8.12 -7.57 -13.54
CA ARG A 114 6.70 -7.29 -13.29
C ARG A 114 6.50 -5.90 -12.72
N TRP A 115 5.44 -5.26 -13.20
CA TRP A 115 4.87 -4.02 -12.67
C TRP A 115 3.38 -4.21 -12.47
N ILE A 116 2.77 -3.38 -11.65
CA ILE A 116 1.31 -3.33 -11.44
C ILE A 116 0.81 -1.93 -11.73
N ALA A 117 -0.32 -1.82 -12.44
CA ALA A 117 -1.07 -0.60 -12.60
C ALA A 117 -2.47 -0.78 -12.02
N LEU A 118 -2.93 0.18 -11.21
CA LEU A 118 -4.23 0.15 -10.54
C LEU A 118 -5.19 1.11 -11.24
N ASP A 119 -6.21 0.55 -11.90
CA ASP A 119 -7.26 1.30 -12.60
C ASP A 119 -8.50 1.48 -11.74
N GLY A 120 -8.45 2.47 -10.85
CA GLY A 120 -9.61 2.82 -10.01
C GLY A 120 -9.84 1.90 -8.81
N VAL A 121 -8.82 1.25 -8.28
CA VAL A 121 -8.90 0.51 -7.01
C VAL A 121 -9.03 1.50 -5.86
N GLN A 122 -10.17 1.48 -5.15
CA GLN A 122 -10.53 2.52 -4.19
C GLN A 122 -10.38 2.09 -2.72
N ASP A 123 -10.40 0.80 -2.43
CA ASP A 123 -10.24 0.31 -1.07
C ASP A 123 -8.76 0.35 -0.65
N PRO A 124 -8.39 1.15 0.38
CA PRO A 124 -7.01 1.22 0.87
C PRO A 124 -6.49 -0.11 1.42
N HIS A 125 -7.36 -1.00 1.89
CA HIS A 125 -6.96 -2.34 2.31
C HIS A 125 -6.49 -3.18 1.12
N ASN A 126 -7.19 -3.12 0.00
CA ASN A 126 -6.78 -3.80 -1.23
C ASN A 126 -5.46 -3.25 -1.77
N VAL A 127 -5.32 -1.92 -1.82
CA VAL A 127 -4.06 -1.28 -2.25
C VAL A 127 -2.90 -1.71 -1.36
N GLY A 128 -3.07 -1.68 -0.03
CA GLY A 128 -2.05 -2.12 0.92
C GLY A 128 -1.67 -3.60 0.75
N ALA A 129 -2.66 -4.48 0.58
CA ALA A 129 -2.43 -5.91 0.33
C ALA A 129 -1.69 -6.16 -1.00
N ILE A 130 -2.00 -5.37 -2.05
CA ILE A 130 -1.30 -5.43 -3.33
C ILE A 130 0.17 -5.00 -3.17
N PHE A 131 0.47 -3.91 -2.45
CA PHE A 131 1.85 -3.49 -2.17
C PHE A 131 2.63 -4.56 -1.41
N ARG A 132 2.01 -5.21 -0.42
CA ARG A 132 2.64 -6.30 0.34
C ARG A 132 2.96 -7.50 -0.54
N THR A 133 2.01 -7.91 -1.37
CA THR A 133 2.18 -9.03 -2.31
C THR A 133 3.21 -8.69 -3.38
N ALA A 134 3.18 -7.46 -3.90
CA ALA A 134 4.13 -6.95 -4.87
C ALA A 134 5.57 -6.98 -4.33
N ALA A 135 5.77 -6.55 -3.08
CA ALA A 135 7.07 -6.62 -2.40
C ALA A 135 7.56 -8.07 -2.27
N PHE A 136 6.67 -9.00 -1.91
CA PHE A 136 6.99 -10.42 -1.78
C PHE A 136 7.48 -11.05 -3.10
N PHE A 137 6.85 -10.68 -4.22
CA PHE A 137 7.20 -11.19 -5.54
C PHE A 137 8.25 -10.35 -6.30
N GLY A 138 8.84 -9.34 -5.68
CA GLY A 138 9.88 -8.51 -6.30
C GLY A 138 9.37 -7.65 -7.46
N VAL A 139 8.13 -7.17 -7.40
CA VAL A 139 7.55 -6.27 -8.40
C VAL A 139 8.37 -4.98 -8.45
N ARG A 140 8.72 -4.54 -9.65
CA ARG A 140 9.61 -3.41 -9.89
C ARG A 140 8.96 -2.04 -9.69
N GLY A 141 7.64 -1.98 -9.71
CA GLY A 141 6.94 -0.73 -9.45
C GLY A 141 5.42 -0.86 -9.50
N ILE A 142 4.75 0.04 -8.80
CA ILE A 142 3.28 0.15 -8.82
C ILE A 142 2.90 1.54 -9.31
N ILE A 143 1.97 1.60 -10.27
CA ILE A 143 1.39 2.83 -10.79
C ILE A 143 -0.05 2.95 -10.27
N THR A 144 -0.37 4.09 -9.66
CA THR A 144 -1.73 4.43 -9.24
C THR A 144 -2.21 5.66 -9.98
N THR A 145 -3.52 5.92 -9.95
CA THR A 145 -4.07 7.17 -10.51
C THR A 145 -4.29 8.19 -9.40
N ALA A 146 -4.09 9.48 -9.70
CA ALA A 146 -4.37 10.58 -8.76
C ALA A 146 -5.86 10.67 -8.42
N ASP A 147 -6.71 10.40 -9.43
CA ASP A 147 -8.16 10.46 -9.30
C ASP A 147 -8.75 9.05 -9.26
N ARG A 148 -9.83 8.87 -8.50
CA ARG A 148 -10.61 7.62 -8.41
C ARG A 148 -9.80 6.41 -7.92
N ALA A 149 -8.72 6.65 -7.18
CA ALA A 149 -7.93 5.61 -6.53
C ALA A 149 -7.75 5.96 -5.06
N ALA A 150 -7.53 4.95 -4.22
CA ALA A 150 -7.18 5.20 -2.83
C ALA A 150 -5.81 5.89 -2.74
N PRO A 151 -5.72 7.03 -2.03
CA PRO A 151 -4.42 7.63 -1.75
C PRO A 151 -3.60 6.73 -0.82
N LEU A 152 -2.27 6.88 -0.84
CA LEU A 152 -1.37 6.13 0.05
C LEU A 152 -1.46 6.66 1.50
N THR A 153 -2.55 6.32 2.17
CA THR A 153 -2.84 6.68 3.56
C THR A 153 -2.11 5.80 4.56
N ALA A 154 -2.18 6.13 5.85
CA ALA A 154 -1.66 5.29 6.93
C ALA A 154 -2.22 3.85 6.89
N VAL A 155 -3.50 3.67 6.50
CA VAL A 155 -4.11 2.35 6.34
C VAL A 155 -3.38 1.53 5.28
N VAL A 156 -3.06 2.13 4.12
CA VAL A 156 -2.30 1.46 3.05
C VAL A 156 -0.93 1.00 3.57
N TYR A 157 -0.20 1.88 4.26
CA TYR A 157 1.11 1.55 4.86
C TYR A 157 0.99 0.41 5.88
N ASP A 158 0.02 0.49 6.78
CA ASP A 158 -0.16 -0.51 7.84
C ASP A 158 -0.50 -1.88 7.26
N VAL A 159 -1.39 -1.95 6.27
CA VAL A 159 -1.75 -3.20 5.59
C VAL A 159 -0.58 -3.74 4.75
N ALA A 160 0.17 -2.87 4.09
CA ALA A 160 1.32 -3.24 3.28
C ALA A 160 2.49 -3.82 4.08
N SER A 161 2.55 -3.57 5.41
CA SER A 161 3.59 -4.14 6.30
C SER A 161 5.02 -3.95 5.78
N GLY A 162 5.34 -2.75 5.29
CA GLY A 162 6.63 -2.40 4.69
C GLY A 162 6.65 -2.44 3.16
N GLY A 163 5.64 -2.99 2.51
CA GLY A 163 5.57 -3.10 1.05
C GLY A 163 5.65 -1.76 0.32
N VAL A 164 5.11 -0.68 0.90
CA VAL A 164 5.19 0.66 0.30
C VAL A 164 6.64 1.18 0.27
N GLU A 165 7.46 0.79 1.23
CA GLU A 165 8.89 1.14 1.25
C GLU A 165 9.71 0.28 0.29
N ALA A 166 9.33 -0.98 0.14
CA ALA A 166 10.05 -1.94 -0.70
C ALA A 166 9.80 -1.73 -2.20
N VAL A 167 8.56 -1.34 -2.59
CA VAL A 167 8.17 -1.22 -3.99
C VAL A 167 8.08 0.24 -4.41
N PRO A 168 8.86 0.69 -5.41
CA PRO A 168 8.73 2.01 -6.01
C PRO A 168 7.30 2.25 -6.53
N HIS A 169 6.82 3.49 -6.46
CA HIS A 169 5.51 3.81 -6.99
C HIS A 169 5.48 5.14 -7.75
N ALA A 170 4.60 5.23 -8.73
CA ALA A 170 4.29 6.46 -9.44
C ALA A 170 2.79 6.77 -9.33
N ILE A 171 2.46 8.07 -9.39
CA ILE A 171 1.08 8.56 -9.40
C ILE A 171 0.87 9.32 -10.71
N GLU A 172 -0.06 8.86 -11.52
CA GLU A 172 -0.38 9.47 -12.82
C GLU A 172 -1.82 9.98 -12.84
N THR A 173 -2.05 11.10 -13.49
CA THR A 173 -3.41 11.62 -13.70
C THR A 173 -4.18 10.80 -14.75
N ASN A 174 -3.45 10.21 -15.68
CA ASN A 174 -4.00 9.40 -16.76
C ASN A 174 -3.21 8.08 -16.89
N LEU A 175 -3.87 6.97 -16.57
CA LEU A 175 -3.25 5.64 -16.63
C LEU A 175 -2.74 5.30 -18.03
N ARG A 176 -3.41 5.76 -19.10
CA ARG A 176 -2.96 5.53 -20.48
C ARG A 176 -1.52 5.98 -20.70
N ARG A 177 -1.13 7.13 -20.13
CA ARG A 177 0.25 7.61 -20.22
C ARG A 177 1.26 6.60 -19.64
N ALA A 178 0.87 5.92 -18.55
CA ALA A 178 1.71 4.86 -17.97
C ALA A 178 1.79 3.63 -18.86
N LEU A 179 0.67 3.26 -19.52
CA LEU A 179 0.65 2.13 -20.46
C LEU A 179 1.52 2.42 -21.68
N ASP A 180 1.43 3.63 -22.24
CA ASP A 180 2.23 4.05 -23.40
C ASP A 180 3.73 4.10 -23.04
N ALA A 181 4.08 4.58 -21.84
CA ALA A 181 5.47 4.60 -21.36
C ALA A 181 6.03 3.18 -21.14
N ALA A 182 5.23 2.26 -20.63
CA ALA A 182 5.61 0.85 -20.47
C ALA A 182 5.92 0.22 -21.84
N LYS A 183 5.03 0.41 -22.82
CA LYS A 183 5.22 -0.10 -24.20
C LYS A 183 6.47 0.47 -24.85
N ALA A 184 6.71 1.79 -24.69
CA ALA A 184 7.93 2.43 -25.19
C ALA A 184 9.22 1.84 -24.57
N ALA A 185 9.15 1.31 -23.35
CA ALA A 185 10.24 0.62 -22.67
C ALA A 185 10.33 -0.88 -22.98
N GLY A 186 9.50 -1.41 -23.89
CA GLY A 186 9.46 -2.82 -24.25
C GLY A 186 8.68 -3.71 -23.25
N VAL A 187 7.92 -3.11 -22.34
CA VAL A 187 7.07 -3.81 -21.38
C VAL A 187 5.68 -4.02 -21.98
N TRP A 188 5.21 -5.25 -21.95
CA TRP A 188 3.89 -5.63 -22.44
C TRP A 188 2.80 -5.32 -21.40
N VAL A 189 1.64 -4.88 -21.85
CA VAL A 189 0.52 -4.53 -20.99
C VAL A 189 -0.47 -5.69 -20.94
N LEU A 190 -0.66 -6.27 -19.75
CA LEU A 190 -1.59 -7.37 -19.48
C LEU A 190 -2.81 -6.84 -18.72
N GLY A 191 -3.95 -6.77 -19.38
CA GLY A 191 -5.24 -6.49 -18.75
C GLY A 191 -5.83 -7.74 -18.08
N THR A 192 -6.68 -7.52 -17.08
CA THR A 192 -7.44 -8.58 -16.42
C THR A 192 -8.93 -8.39 -16.60
N SER A 193 -9.65 -9.43 -17.00
CA SER A 193 -11.11 -9.41 -17.15
C SER A 193 -11.66 -10.81 -16.94
N GLU A 194 -12.77 -10.93 -16.22
CA GLU A 194 -13.49 -12.22 -16.08
C GLU A 194 -14.07 -12.72 -17.41
N HIS A 195 -14.26 -11.82 -18.38
CA HIS A 195 -14.78 -12.13 -19.71
C HIS A 195 -13.69 -12.42 -20.75
N ALA A 196 -12.41 -12.42 -20.37
CA ALA A 196 -11.34 -12.71 -21.32
C ALA A 196 -11.36 -14.17 -21.78
N ALA A 197 -11.15 -14.38 -23.06
CA ALA A 197 -11.13 -15.73 -23.64
C ALA A 197 -9.86 -16.51 -23.28
N LYS A 198 -8.74 -15.80 -23.05
CA LYS A 198 -7.44 -16.42 -22.73
C LYS A 198 -7.30 -16.61 -21.21
N PRO A 199 -7.04 -17.83 -20.73
CA PRO A 199 -6.73 -18.05 -19.33
C PRO A 199 -5.31 -17.53 -19.00
N LEU A 200 -5.11 -17.11 -17.75
CA LEU A 200 -3.81 -16.64 -17.24
C LEU A 200 -2.67 -17.65 -17.50
N THR A 201 -2.96 -18.93 -17.45
CA THR A 201 -1.96 -20.01 -17.64
C THR A 201 -1.33 -20.04 -19.02
N GLU A 202 -1.94 -19.39 -20.02
CA GLU A 202 -1.39 -19.27 -21.38
C GLU A 202 -0.48 -18.03 -21.56
N MET A 203 -0.38 -17.16 -20.55
CA MET A 203 0.44 -15.96 -20.65
C MET A 203 1.94 -16.30 -20.54
N PRO A 204 2.79 -15.81 -21.47
CA PRO A 204 4.23 -16.06 -21.45
C PRO A 204 4.90 -15.50 -20.19
N ARG A 205 5.53 -16.37 -19.40
CA ARG A 205 6.20 -15.97 -18.15
C ARG A 205 7.47 -15.14 -18.39
N ALA A 206 8.16 -15.36 -19.50
CA ALA A 206 9.40 -14.66 -19.80
C ALA A 206 9.20 -13.20 -20.22
N ARG A 207 8.01 -12.79 -20.61
CA ARG A 207 7.74 -11.38 -20.98
C ARG A 207 7.80 -10.46 -19.78
N PRO A 208 8.37 -9.25 -19.91
CA PRO A 208 8.15 -8.20 -18.93
C PRO A 208 6.70 -7.72 -19.02
N TRP A 209 5.97 -7.75 -17.88
CA TRP A 209 4.55 -7.42 -17.82
C TRP A 209 4.23 -6.24 -16.92
N LEU A 210 3.50 -5.27 -17.45
CA LEU A 210 2.70 -4.35 -16.66
C LEU A 210 1.29 -4.93 -16.51
N ILE A 211 0.99 -5.48 -15.34
CA ILE A 211 -0.29 -6.10 -15.02
C ILE A 211 -1.27 -5.00 -14.59
N VAL A 212 -2.38 -4.87 -15.30
CA VAL A 212 -3.40 -3.86 -15.01
C VAL A 212 -4.56 -4.49 -14.26
N LEU A 213 -4.79 -4.01 -13.05
CA LEU A 213 -5.88 -4.45 -12.16
C LEU A 213 -6.96 -3.39 -12.13
N GLY A 214 -8.20 -3.78 -12.37
CA GLY A 214 -9.34 -2.89 -12.41
C GLY A 214 -10.02 -2.70 -11.07
N ASN A 215 -11.01 -1.83 -11.06
CA ASN A 215 -11.92 -1.60 -9.94
C ASN A 215 -12.70 -2.87 -9.60
N GLU A 216 -13.03 -3.05 -8.32
CA GLU A 216 -13.67 -4.26 -7.80
C GLU A 216 -15.08 -4.52 -8.37
N GLU A 217 -15.80 -3.46 -8.71
CA GLU A 217 -17.19 -3.55 -9.20
C GLU A 217 -17.28 -3.48 -10.74
N THR A 218 -16.48 -2.59 -11.34
CA THR A 218 -16.60 -2.27 -12.77
C THR A 218 -15.47 -2.85 -13.63
N GLY A 219 -14.47 -3.45 -13.03
CA GLY A 219 -13.29 -3.96 -13.73
C GLY A 219 -12.44 -2.86 -14.36
N LEU A 220 -11.78 -3.16 -15.46
CA LEU A 220 -10.97 -2.20 -16.22
C LEU A 220 -11.87 -1.27 -17.04
N ARG A 221 -11.54 0.02 -17.05
CA ARG A 221 -12.20 0.98 -17.93
C ARG A 221 -11.98 0.60 -19.39
N ARG A 222 -13.00 0.81 -20.25
CA ARG A 222 -12.97 0.44 -21.67
C ARG A 222 -11.70 0.90 -22.40
N LEU A 223 -11.31 2.17 -22.27
CA LEU A 223 -10.13 2.71 -22.94
C LEU A 223 -8.80 2.11 -22.42
N VAL A 224 -8.76 1.69 -21.15
CA VAL A 224 -7.61 0.98 -20.57
C VAL A 224 -7.55 -0.43 -21.15
N LEU A 225 -8.68 -1.13 -21.19
CA LEU A 225 -8.77 -2.47 -21.74
C LEU A 225 -8.36 -2.51 -23.23
N GLU A 226 -8.86 -1.56 -24.04
CA GLU A 226 -8.47 -1.40 -25.45
C GLU A 226 -6.98 -1.08 -25.65
N SER A 227 -6.31 -0.58 -24.60
CA SER A 227 -4.88 -0.26 -24.62
C SER A 227 -4.00 -1.40 -24.16
N CYS A 228 -4.55 -2.53 -23.70
CA CYS A 228 -3.78 -3.70 -23.32
C CYS A 228 -3.30 -4.47 -24.57
N ASP A 229 -2.10 -5.07 -24.49
CA ASP A 229 -1.58 -5.92 -25.56
C ASP A 229 -2.19 -7.32 -25.48
N GLU A 230 -2.46 -7.79 -24.28
CA GLU A 230 -3.14 -9.05 -23.98
C GLU A 230 -4.14 -8.83 -22.85
N VAL A 231 -5.19 -9.65 -22.82
CA VAL A 231 -6.17 -9.69 -21.73
C VAL A 231 -6.37 -11.13 -21.29
N CYS A 232 -6.27 -11.37 -19.99
CA CYS A 232 -6.44 -12.71 -19.43
C CYS A 232 -7.51 -12.78 -18.35
N ALA A 233 -8.01 -14.00 -18.14
CA ALA A 233 -8.91 -14.35 -17.05
C ALA A 233 -8.25 -15.34 -16.09
N VAL A 234 -8.68 -15.29 -14.83
CA VAL A 234 -8.56 -16.39 -13.88
C VAL A 234 -9.92 -17.09 -13.90
N PRO A 235 -10.06 -18.20 -14.66
CA PRO A 235 -11.36 -18.81 -14.89
C PRO A 235 -11.92 -19.44 -13.59
N PRO A 236 -13.14 -19.11 -13.19
CA PRO A 236 -13.78 -19.75 -12.05
C PRO A 236 -14.08 -21.22 -12.40
N LYS A 237 -13.94 -22.12 -11.44
CA LYS A 237 -14.40 -23.51 -11.55
C LYS A 237 -15.77 -23.73 -10.92
N GLY A 238 -16.21 -22.79 -10.09
CA GLY A 238 -17.54 -22.80 -9.46
C GLY A 238 -18.52 -21.93 -10.23
N SER A 239 -19.83 -22.12 -9.95
CA SER A 239 -20.91 -21.38 -10.60
C SER A 239 -21.49 -20.25 -9.73
N VAL A 240 -21.15 -20.17 -8.44
CA VAL A 240 -21.74 -19.22 -7.49
C VAL A 240 -20.87 -17.96 -7.35
N VAL A 241 -19.54 -18.13 -7.28
CA VAL A 241 -18.60 -17.04 -7.17
C VAL A 241 -17.82 -16.94 -8.47
N THR A 242 -18.03 -15.86 -9.20
CA THR A 242 -17.46 -15.65 -10.56
C THR A 242 -16.28 -14.68 -10.57
N SER A 243 -16.12 -13.88 -9.53
CA SER A 243 -15.02 -12.92 -9.39
C SER A 243 -14.28 -13.07 -8.08
N LEU A 244 -13.04 -12.65 -8.06
CA LEU A 244 -12.15 -12.63 -6.87
C LEU A 244 -11.90 -11.21 -6.44
N ASN A 245 -11.61 -11.02 -5.15
CA ASN A 245 -11.08 -9.77 -4.64
C ASN A 245 -9.80 -9.39 -5.42
N VAL A 246 -9.64 -8.10 -5.73
CA VAL A 246 -8.55 -7.59 -6.58
C VAL A 246 -7.15 -7.89 -6.01
N SER A 247 -6.98 -7.85 -4.69
CA SER A 247 -5.68 -8.18 -4.06
C SER A 247 -5.37 -9.68 -4.13
N VAL A 248 -6.38 -10.53 -4.06
CA VAL A 248 -6.26 -11.98 -4.29
C VAL A 248 -5.89 -12.25 -5.75
N THR A 249 -6.58 -11.58 -6.69
CA THR A 249 -6.27 -11.66 -8.12
C THR A 249 -4.82 -11.26 -8.40
N ALA A 250 -4.33 -10.16 -7.80
CA ALA A 250 -2.93 -9.74 -7.90
C ALA A 250 -1.95 -10.86 -7.47
N GLY A 251 -2.24 -11.50 -6.33
CA GLY A 251 -1.43 -12.62 -5.82
C GLY A 251 -1.38 -13.81 -6.78
N ILE A 252 -2.52 -14.20 -7.34
CA ILE A 252 -2.60 -15.30 -8.32
C ILE A 252 -1.83 -14.97 -9.60
N LEU A 253 -1.99 -13.75 -10.13
CA LEU A 253 -1.27 -13.29 -11.33
C LEU A 253 0.25 -13.32 -11.11
N LEU A 254 0.71 -12.73 -10.01
CA LEU A 254 2.14 -12.68 -9.69
C LEU A 254 2.71 -14.08 -9.47
N ALA A 255 2.03 -14.94 -8.71
CA ALA A 255 2.48 -16.32 -8.45
C ALA A 255 2.53 -17.15 -9.74
N THR A 256 1.54 -17.00 -10.64
CA THR A 256 1.49 -17.76 -11.89
C THR A 256 2.53 -17.27 -12.89
N LEU A 257 2.79 -15.96 -12.93
CA LEU A 257 3.75 -15.34 -13.85
C LEU A 257 5.17 -15.28 -13.27
N ALA A 258 5.38 -15.54 -11.99
CA ALA A 258 6.70 -15.76 -11.43
C ALA A 258 7.34 -16.98 -12.13
N GLY A 259 8.53 -16.79 -12.62
CA GLY A 259 9.30 -17.81 -13.36
C GLY A 259 9.86 -18.86 -12.42
#